data_190fc42c87363780df85c89c476a9ad9
#
_entry.id   190fc42c87363780df85c89c476a9ad9
#
_cell.length_a   1.000
_cell.length_b   1.000
_cell.length_c   1.000
_cell.angle_alpha   90.00
_cell.angle_beta   90.00
_cell.angle_gamma   90.00
#
_symmetry.space_group_name_H-M   'P 1'
#
loop_
_entity.id
_entity.type
_entity.pdbx_description
1 polymer ?
#
loop_
_entity_poly.entity_id
_entity_poly.type
_entity_poly.pdbx_seq_one_letter_code
_entity_poly.pdbx_strand_id
1 'polypeptide(L)'
;DDLNFLSKSIIKGTLIGQSSDFLASRFGEYSPNYSVAVALYKHALHGDGEKQYFPLGTGASELISNHSSFITEVKKISFDMSVGESKVQYFAIETDTNAKAAFGKLKFGVRMTKVSEDKVHVVGQAKDIYNFEWLPDYDNDIPAVPPAEFSAEYIAKLLSIAEDTSKKSALIAAANIAYLEQRAGIIKPFKYGIQIDTVI
;
A
#
# COMPACT_ATOMS: atom_id res chain seq x y z
N ASP A 1 -20.86 1.06 -4.14
CA ASP A 1 -21.96 0.59 -3.27
C ASP A 1 -21.65 1.01 -1.84
N ASP A 2 -22.50 1.87 -1.29
CA ASP A 2 -22.34 2.34 0.08
C ASP A 2 -22.89 1.30 1.08
N LEU A 3 -22.12 1.06 2.16
CA LEU A 3 -22.62 0.30 3.30
C LEU A 3 -23.89 0.97 3.85
N ASN A 4 -24.86 0.17 4.26
CA ASN A 4 -26.04 0.70 4.91
C ASN A 4 -25.70 1.36 6.26
N PHE A 5 -26.61 2.21 6.77
CA PHE A 5 -26.39 2.97 8.00
C PHE A 5 -26.09 2.07 9.21
N LEU A 6 -26.75 0.93 9.30
CA LEU A 6 -26.59 -0.03 10.41
C LEU A 6 -25.19 -0.64 10.40
N SER A 7 -24.72 -1.12 9.23
CA SER A 7 -23.35 -1.65 9.07
C SER A 7 -22.29 -0.60 9.42
N LYS A 8 -22.45 0.65 8.95
CA LYS A 8 -21.54 1.75 9.32
C LYS A 8 -21.51 2.00 10.82
N SER A 9 -22.65 1.95 11.48
CA SER A 9 -22.77 2.16 12.94
C SER A 9 -22.10 1.02 13.72
N ILE A 10 -22.29 -0.23 13.30
CA ILE A 10 -21.66 -1.41 13.92
C ILE A 10 -20.12 -1.34 13.75
N ILE A 11 -19.63 -1.06 12.55
CA ILE A 11 -18.19 -0.93 12.27
C ILE A 11 -17.60 0.17 13.15
N LYS A 12 -18.22 1.36 13.18
CA LYS A 12 -17.75 2.47 14.02
C LYS A 12 -17.76 2.09 15.51
N GLY A 13 -18.84 1.51 16.01
CA GLY A 13 -18.95 1.13 17.41
C GLY A 13 -17.94 0.06 17.83
N THR A 14 -17.61 -0.88 16.94
CA THR A 14 -16.68 -1.98 17.24
C THR A 14 -15.20 -1.55 17.07
N LEU A 15 -14.89 -0.70 16.09
CA LEU A 15 -13.52 -0.38 15.71
C LEU A 15 -12.98 0.93 16.31
N ILE A 16 -13.80 1.93 16.64
CA ILE A 16 -13.35 3.25 17.13
C ILE A 16 -12.49 3.17 18.40
N GLY A 17 -12.63 2.13 19.22
CA GLY A 17 -11.86 1.99 20.47
C GLY A 17 -10.59 1.15 20.37
N GLN A 18 -10.37 0.43 19.27
CA GLN A 18 -9.31 -0.58 19.16
C GLN A 18 -8.37 -0.40 17.95
N SER A 19 -8.79 0.34 16.92
CA SER A 19 -8.23 0.13 15.59
C SER A 19 -6.97 0.93 15.25
N SER A 20 -6.83 2.17 15.70
CA SER A 20 -5.78 3.05 15.17
C SER A 20 -4.37 2.62 15.56
N ASP A 21 -4.17 2.31 16.85
CA ASP A 21 -2.85 1.89 17.34
C ASP A 21 -2.64 0.38 17.16
N PHE A 22 -3.71 -0.42 17.22
CA PHE A 22 -3.65 -1.86 17.01
C PHE A 22 -3.22 -2.23 15.59
N LEU A 23 -3.90 -1.73 14.54
CA LEU A 23 -3.51 -2.03 13.16
C LEU A 23 -2.15 -1.42 12.79
N ALA A 24 -1.85 -0.22 13.28
CA ALA A 24 -0.54 0.39 13.08
C ALA A 24 0.58 -0.43 13.74
N SER A 25 0.35 -0.96 14.95
CA SER A 25 1.30 -1.83 15.63
C SER A 25 1.46 -3.16 14.89
N ARG A 26 0.37 -3.75 14.39
CA ARG A 26 0.40 -5.01 13.63
C ARG A 26 1.21 -4.86 12.34
N PHE A 27 1.00 -3.81 11.57
CA PHE A 27 1.85 -3.53 10.42
C PHE A 27 3.34 -3.37 10.81
N GLY A 28 3.64 -2.77 11.96
CA GLY A 28 5.01 -2.60 12.48
C GLY A 28 5.67 -3.89 12.97
N GLU A 29 4.92 -4.83 13.52
CA GLU A 29 5.41 -6.11 14.05
C GLU A 29 5.81 -7.12 12.96
N TYR A 30 5.22 -7.02 11.76
CA TYR A 30 5.48 -7.96 10.66
C TYR A 30 6.86 -7.83 10.01
N SER A 31 7.49 -6.66 10.02
CA SER A 31 8.86 -6.45 9.52
C SER A 31 9.35 -5.02 9.81
N PRO A 32 10.66 -4.82 10.02
CA PRO A 32 11.28 -3.49 10.06
C PRO A 32 10.97 -2.63 8.83
N ASN A 33 10.65 -3.25 7.69
CA ASN A 33 10.31 -2.57 6.43
C ASN A 33 8.86 -2.04 6.39
N TYR A 34 8.02 -2.32 7.39
CA TYR A 34 6.64 -1.84 7.44
C TYR A 34 6.49 -0.41 7.96
N SER A 35 7.57 0.28 8.31
CA SER A 35 7.52 1.69 8.74
C SER A 35 6.78 2.59 7.74
N VAL A 36 6.91 2.32 6.44
CA VAL A 36 6.23 3.05 5.38
C VAL A 36 4.73 2.72 5.37
N ALA A 37 4.35 1.45 5.48
CA ALA A 37 2.93 1.04 5.57
C ALA A 37 2.25 1.65 6.80
N VAL A 38 2.93 1.64 7.94
CA VAL A 38 2.45 2.28 9.19
C VAL A 38 2.26 3.79 8.99
N ALA A 39 3.21 4.48 8.36
CA ALA A 39 3.11 5.91 8.10
C ALA A 39 1.93 6.25 7.16
N LEU A 40 1.74 5.47 6.09
CA LEU A 40 0.61 5.62 5.17
C LEU A 40 -0.73 5.36 5.86
N TYR A 41 -0.82 4.31 6.67
CA TYR A 41 -2.04 4.01 7.42
C TYR A 41 -2.38 5.10 8.44
N LYS A 42 -1.39 5.60 9.20
CA LYS A 42 -1.58 6.73 10.11
C LYS A 42 -2.03 7.99 9.37
N HIS A 43 -1.50 8.24 8.17
CA HIS A 43 -1.96 9.35 7.35
C HIS A 43 -3.41 9.16 6.87
N ALA A 44 -3.81 7.93 6.51
CA ALA A 44 -5.21 7.62 6.17
C ALA A 44 -6.18 7.89 7.34
N LEU A 45 -5.73 7.66 8.59
CA LEU A 45 -6.50 7.92 9.81
C LEU A 45 -6.64 9.41 10.14
N HIS A 46 -5.55 10.17 10.00
CA HIS A 46 -5.45 11.52 10.55
C HIS A 46 -5.26 12.63 9.52
N GLY A 47 -4.91 12.28 8.29
CA GLY A 47 -4.58 13.23 7.22
C GLY A 47 -5.78 13.79 6.46
N ASP A 48 -7.00 13.43 6.85
CA ASP A 48 -8.28 13.92 6.28
C ASP A 48 -8.40 13.82 4.75
N GLY A 49 -7.69 12.85 4.15
CA GLY A 49 -7.63 12.67 2.69
C GLY A 49 -6.64 13.59 1.95
N GLU A 50 -5.86 14.36 2.69
CA GLU A 50 -4.81 15.22 2.11
C GLU A 50 -3.74 14.40 1.40
N LYS A 51 -3.14 15.00 0.36
CA LYS A 51 -2.07 14.34 -0.40
C LYS A 51 -0.82 14.17 0.46
N GLN A 52 -0.21 12.99 0.39
CA GLN A 52 1.07 12.70 1.00
C GLN A 52 2.19 12.72 -0.05
N TYR A 53 3.32 13.33 0.28
CA TYR A 53 4.49 13.36 -0.56
C TYR A 53 5.72 12.85 0.20
N PHE A 54 6.44 11.92 -0.43
CA PHE A 54 7.67 11.34 0.09
C PHE A 54 8.86 11.86 -0.73
N PRO A 55 9.65 12.80 -0.19
CA PRO A 55 10.85 13.30 -0.85
C PRO A 55 11.98 12.24 -0.91
N LEU A 56 13.05 12.55 -1.62
CA LEU A 56 14.28 11.75 -1.64
C LEU A 56 14.83 11.57 -0.22
N GLY A 57 15.46 10.41 0.01
CA GLY A 57 16.04 10.05 1.30
C GLY A 57 15.00 9.59 2.34
N THR A 58 13.74 9.44 1.96
CA THR A 58 12.74 8.77 2.81
C THR A 58 12.73 7.27 2.59
N GLY A 59 12.34 6.51 3.61
CA GLY A 59 12.21 5.04 3.51
C GLY A 59 11.32 4.59 2.33
N ALA A 60 10.31 5.39 1.95
CA ALA A 60 9.48 5.11 0.77
C ALA A 60 10.27 5.24 -0.53
N SER A 61 11.05 6.31 -0.69
CA SER A 61 11.91 6.53 -1.86
C SER A 61 12.97 5.43 -1.99
N GLU A 62 13.61 5.07 -0.89
CA GLU A 62 14.63 4.01 -0.86
C GLU A 62 14.03 2.63 -1.15
N LEU A 63 12.88 2.31 -0.56
CA LEU A 63 12.17 1.03 -0.76
C LEU A 63 11.83 0.83 -2.25
N ILE A 64 11.35 1.88 -2.92
CA ILE A 64 10.98 1.78 -4.33
C ILE A 64 12.20 1.79 -5.26
N SER A 65 13.20 2.62 -4.99
CA SER A 65 14.43 2.68 -5.79
C SER A 65 15.20 1.35 -5.78
N ASN A 66 15.11 0.58 -4.70
CA ASN A 66 15.74 -0.73 -4.55
C ASN A 66 14.81 -1.92 -4.89
N HIS A 67 13.56 -1.66 -5.29
CA HIS A 67 12.61 -2.73 -5.55
C HIS A 67 12.94 -3.51 -6.83
N SER A 68 12.96 -4.84 -6.75
CA SER A 68 13.36 -5.73 -7.85
C SER A 68 12.54 -5.53 -9.13
N SER A 69 11.21 -5.39 -9.01
CA SER A 69 10.33 -5.15 -10.16
C SER A 69 10.61 -3.80 -10.82
N PHE A 70 10.92 -2.75 -10.03
CA PHE A 70 11.30 -1.45 -10.56
C PHE A 70 12.63 -1.53 -11.34
N ILE A 71 13.65 -2.12 -10.73
CA ILE A 71 14.97 -2.32 -11.35
C ILE A 71 14.84 -3.13 -12.65
N THR A 72 14.07 -4.21 -12.63
CA THR A 72 13.84 -5.07 -13.80
C THR A 72 13.18 -4.30 -14.95
N GLU A 73 12.12 -3.53 -14.65
CA GLU A 73 11.42 -2.77 -15.68
C GLU A 73 12.30 -1.64 -16.25
N VAL A 74 13.08 -0.94 -15.40
CA VAL A 74 14.06 0.06 -15.87
C VAL A 74 15.11 -0.57 -16.81
N LYS A 75 15.68 -1.72 -16.44
CA LYS A 75 16.67 -2.43 -17.28
C LYS A 75 16.07 -2.85 -18.62
N LYS A 76 14.84 -3.37 -18.61
CA LYS A 76 14.13 -3.77 -19.82
C LYS A 76 13.89 -2.57 -20.76
N ILE A 77 13.39 -1.44 -20.23
CA ILE A 77 13.13 -0.23 -21.04
C ILE A 77 14.42 0.36 -21.58
N SER A 78 15.52 0.29 -20.82
CA SER A 78 16.80 0.88 -21.19
C SER A 78 17.68 -0.01 -22.06
N PHE A 79 17.26 -1.23 -22.36
CA PHE A 79 18.06 -2.19 -23.13
C PHE A 79 18.48 -1.66 -24.50
N ASP A 80 17.53 -1.03 -25.23
CA ASP A 80 17.77 -0.47 -26.56
C ASP A 80 18.22 1.01 -26.56
N MET A 81 18.55 1.57 -25.38
CA MET A 81 19.01 2.96 -25.29
C MET A 81 20.53 3.06 -25.56
N SER A 82 20.93 4.05 -26.36
CA SER A 82 22.32 4.41 -26.54
C SER A 82 22.84 5.24 -25.36
N VAL A 83 24.15 5.15 -25.08
CA VAL A 83 24.82 5.98 -24.06
C VAL A 83 24.61 7.46 -24.38
N GLY A 84 24.19 8.26 -23.41
CA GLY A 84 23.80 9.66 -23.56
C GLY A 84 22.36 9.90 -23.98
N GLU A 85 21.62 8.87 -24.37
CA GLU A 85 20.20 8.99 -24.70
C GLU A 85 19.36 9.22 -23.47
N SER A 86 18.35 10.12 -23.58
CA SER A 86 17.35 10.38 -22.54
C SER A 86 15.94 10.19 -23.09
N LYS A 87 15.10 9.49 -22.31
CA LYS A 87 13.68 9.26 -22.63
C LYS A 87 12.81 9.55 -21.41
N VAL A 88 11.61 10.10 -21.64
CA VAL A 88 10.55 10.12 -20.62
C VAL A 88 9.71 8.86 -20.77
N GLN A 89 9.50 8.15 -19.67
CA GLN A 89 8.78 6.88 -19.65
C GLN A 89 7.66 6.90 -18.62
N TYR A 90 6.55 6.23 -18.98
CA TYR A 90 5.42 5.98 -18.11
C TYR A 90 5.17 4.49 -18.07
N PHE A 91 5.21 3.90 -16.88
CA PHE A 91 4.97 2.47 -16.69
C PHE A 91 4.35 2.22 -15.32
N ALA A 92 3.90 1.01 -15.08
CA ALA A 92 3.38 0.58 -13.79
C ALA A 92 4.05 -0.73 -13.38
N ILE A 93 4.29 -0.88 -12.09
CA ILE A 93 4.73 -2.15 -11.50
C ILE A 93 3.76 -2.60 -10.43
N GLU A 94 3.67 -3.90 -10.24
CA GLU A 94 3.10 -4.49 -9.03
C GLU A 94 4.23 -4.74 -8.05
N THR A 95 4.02 -4.32 -6.81
CA THR A 95 4.99 -4.55 -5.75
C THR A 95 4.82 -5.94 -5.17
N ASP A 96 5.92 -6.55 -4.76
CA ASP A 96 5.90 -7.85 -4.09
C ASP A 96 5.58 -7.74 -2.58
N THR A 97 5.66 -8.86 -1.86
CA THR A 97 5.16 -9.08 -0.50
C THR A 97 5.47 -7.98 0.51
N ASN A 98 6.67 -7.39 0.49
CA ASN A 98 7.07 -6.40 1.49
C ASN A 98 6.58 -4.99 1.14
N ALA A 99 6.68 -4.60 -0.14
CA ALA A 99 6.17 -3.32 -0.62
C ALA A 99 4.65 -3.35 -0.86
N LYS A 100 4.05 -4.53 -1.03
CA LYS A 100 2.60 -4.69 -1.30
C LYS A 100 1.73 -4.22 -0.13
N ALA A 101 2.18 -4.37 1.10
CA ALA A 101 1.48 -3.85 2.27
C ALA A 101 1.44 -2.30 2.29
N ALA A 102 2.41 -1.65 1.64
CA ALA A 102 2.50 -0.20 1.54
C ALA A 102 1.90 0.34 0.24
N PHE A 103 2.14 -0.30 -0.90
CA PHE A 103 1.98 0.37 -2.19
C PHE A 103 1.15 -0.36 -3.25
N GLY A 104 0.87 -1.63 -3.19
CA GLY A 104 0.12 -2.32 -4.25
C GLY A 104 0.68 -2.11 -5.67
N LYS A 105 -0.05 -1.39 -6.52
CA LYS A 105 0.34 -1.09 -7.91
C LYS A 105 0.75 0.37 -8.06
N LEU A 106 2.03 0.61 -8.36
CA LEU A 106 2.59 1.95 -8.53
C LEU A 106 2.67 2.37 -10.00
N LYS A 107 2.30 3.61 -10.29
CA LYS A 107 2.43 4.25 -11.61
C LYS A 107 3.61 5.23 -11.58
N PHE A 108 4.50 5.09 -12.54
CA PHE A 108 5.73 5.86 -12.67
C PHE A 108 5.65 6.85 -13.83
N GLY A 109 6.16 8.06 -13.58
CA GLY A 109 6.51 9.02 -14.61
C GLY A 109 7.95 9.44 -14.37
N VAL A 110 8.88 8.96 -15.18
CA VAL A 110 10.31 9.15 -14.97
C VAL A 110 11.04 9.57 -16.26
N ARG A 111 12.12 10.33 -16.09
CA ARG A 111 13.13 10.51 -17.13
C ARG A 111 14.24 9.51 -16.87
N MET A 112 14.59 8.75 -17.89
CA MET A 112 15.69 7.79 -17.89
C MET A 112 16.79 8.32 -18.81
N THR A 113 18.04 8.33 -18.33
CA THR A 113 19.22 8.73 -19.10
C THR A 113 20.25 7.60 -19.03
N LYS A 114 20.63 7.05 -20.19
CA LYS A 114 21.67 6.03 -20.26
C LYS A 114 23.05 6.68 -20.02
N VAL A 115 23.64 6.44 -18.85
CA VAL A 115 24.91 7.08 -18.45
C VAL A 115 26.14 6.24 -18.79
N SER A 116 25.99 4.92 -18.91
CA SER A 116 26.98 3.98 -19.44
C SER A 116 26.27 2.75 -20.01
N GLU A 117 27.02 1.80 -20.59
CA GLU A 117 26.45 0.57 -21.17
C GLU A 117 25.58 -0.21 -20.15
N ASP A 118 25.98 -0.20 -18.87
CA ASP A 118 25.37 -0.95 -17.79
C ASP A 118 24.57 -0.10 -16.81
N LYS A 119 24.52 1.25 -16.98
CA LYS A 119 23.89 2.16 -16.00
C LYS A 119 22.91 3.13 -16.62
N VAL A 120 21.81 3.31 -15.91
CA VAL A 120 20.74 4.26 -16.25
C VAL A 120 20.44 5.15 -15.04
N HIS A 121 20.51 6.46 -15.21
CA HIS A 121 20.02 7.43 -14.24
C HIS A 121 18.53 7.64 -14.43
N VAL A 122 17.77 7.48 -13.36
CA VAL A 122 16.30 7.56 -13.34
C VAL A 122 15.85 8.64 -12.38
N VAL A 123 15.14 9.64 -12.89
CA VAL A 123 14.62 10.77 -12.10
C VAL A 123 13.14 10.93 -12.36
N GLY A 124 12.33 11.04 -11.33
CA GLY A 124 10.88 11.26 -11.47
C GLY A 124 10.08 10.95 -10.23
N GLN A 125 8.88 10.42 -10.45
CA GLN A 125 7.94 10.13 -9.36
C GLN A 125 7.19 8.83 -9.62
N ALA A 126 6.96 8.07 -8.54
CA ALA A 126 5.90 7.08 -8.45
C ALA A 126 4.66 7.72 -7.80
N LYS A 127 3.47 7.34 -8.26
CA LYS A 127 2.19 7.87 -7.76
C LYS A 127 1.15 6.78 -7.68
N ASP A 128 0.29 6.87 -6.67
CA ASP A 128 -0.91 6.06 -6.55
C ASP A 128 -1.91 6.68 -5.59
N ILE A 129 -3.01 5.95 -5.34
CA ILE A 129 -4.01 6.25 -4.31
C ILE A 129 -3.87 5.20 -3.22
N TYR A 130 -3.63 5.63 -1.99
CA TYR A 130 -3.67 4.74 -0.84
C TYR A 130 -5.12 4.45 -0.49
N ASN A 131 -5.53 3.23 -0.73
CA ASN A 131 -6.86 2.71 -0.45
C ASN A 131 -6.76 1.22 -0.13
N PHE A 132 -7.77 0.69 0.54
CA PHE A 132 -7.86 -0.72 0.85
C PHE A 132 -8.91 -1.38 -0.02
N GLU A 133 -8.59 -2.58 -0.52
CA GLU A 133 -9.47 -3.46 -1.24
C GLU A 133 -9.77 -4.70 -0.39
N TRP A 134 -10.95 -5.27 -0.60
CA TRP A 134 -11.32 -6.52 0.06
C TRP A 134 -10.47 -7.68 -0.47
N LEU A 135 -9.91 -8.48 0.43
CA LEU A 135 -9.08 -9.63 0.12
C LEU A 135 -9.74 -10.93 0.62
N PRO A 136 -9.89 -11.95 -0.23
CA PRO A 136 -10.42 -13.24 0.19
C PRO A 136 -9.40 -14.05 0.99
N ASP A 137 -9.91 -14.86 1.92
CA ASP A 137 -9.15 -15.89 2.63
C ASP A 137 -10.08 -17.07 2.92
N TYR A 138 -10.11 -18.02 2.02
CA TYR A 138 -11.04 -19.17 2.08
C TYR A 138 -10.73 -20.12 3.25
N ASP A 139 -9.48 -20.17 3.71
CA ASP A 139 -9.09 -21.00 4.85
C ASP A 139 -9.70 -20.48 6.16
N ASN A 140 -10.09 -19.21 6.19
CA ASN A 140 -10.74 -18.55 7.33
C ASN A 140 -12.17 -18.06 7.02
N ASP A 141 -12.82 -18.64 6.00
CA ASP A 141 -14.17 -18.28 5.56
C ASP A 141 -14.35 -16.78 5.24
N ILE A 142 -13.32 -16.14 4.69
CA ILE A 142 -13.42 -14.78 4.16
C ILE A 142 -13.73 -14.88 2.66
N PRO A 143 -14.95 -14.51 2.21
CA PRO A 143 -15.39 -14.70 0.84
C PRO A 143 -14.68 -13.78 -0.15
N ALA A 144 -14.76 -14.12 -1.46
CA ALA A 144 -14.18 -13.28 -2.53
C ALA A 144 -14.85 -11.90 -2.68
N VAL A 145 -16.12 -11.81 -2.30
CA VAL A 145 -16.90 -10.57 -2.30
C VAL A 145 -17.24 -10.21 -0.86
N PRO A 146 -17.03 -8.95 -0.45
CA PRO A 146 -17.39 -8.55 0.91
C PRO A 146 -18.88 -8.80 1.16
N PRO A 147 -19.26 -9.27 2.35
CA PRO A 147 -20.67 -9.42 2.71
C PRO A 147 -21.45 -8.11 2.52
N ALA A 148 -22.72 -8.22 2.12
CA ALA A 148 -23.58 -7.05 1.96
C ALA A 148 -23.87 -6.38 3.32
N GLU A 149 -23.84 -7.17 4.41
CA GLU A 149 -24.03 -6.72 5.78
C GLU A 149 -22.93 -7.28 6.67
N PHE A 150 -22.48 -6.48 7.63
CA PHE A 150 -21.46 -6.84 8.60
C PHE A 150 -22.07 -6.87 10.01
N SER A 151 -21.98 -8.02 10.66
CA SER A 151 -22.34 -8.15 12.08
C SER A 151 -21.13 -7.87 12.98
N ALA A 152 -21.40 -7.58 14.25
CA ALA A 152 -20.34 -7.40 15.25
C ALA A 152 -19.50 -8.69 15.42
N GLU A 153 -20.12 -9.87 15.31
CA GLU A 153 -19.46 -11.17 15.39
C GLU A 153 -18.50 -11.38 14.23
N TYR A 154 -18.87 -10.95 13.00
CA TYR A 154 -17.99 -11.06 11.84
C TYR A 154 -16.76 -10.14 11.97
N ILE A 155 -16.95 -8.92 12.49
CA ILE A 155 -15.84 -7.99 12.74
C ILE A 155 -14.94 -8.54 13.86
N ALA A 156 -15.52 -9.11 14.94
CA ALA A 156 -14.74 -9.75 15.99
C ALA A 156 -13.94 -10.95 15.49
N LYS A 157 -14.50 -11.74 14.53
CA LYS A 157 -13.77 -12.81 13.85
C LYS A 157 -12.55 -12.26 13.08
N LEU A 158 -12.71 -11.20 12.30
CA LEU A 158 -11.59 -10.57 11.59
C LEU A 158 -10.50 -10.06 12.54
N LEU A 159 -10.90 -9.43 13.64
CA LEU A 159 -9.98 -8.97 14.68
C LEU A 159 -9.19 -10.13 15.28
N SER A 160 -9.86 -11.23 15.64
CA SER A 160 -9.21 -12.43 16.19
C SER A 160 -8.21 -13.05 15.21
N ILE A 161 -8.53 -13.08 13.90
CA ILE A 161 -7.58 -13.56 12.87
C ILE A 161 -6.39 -12.60 12.78
N ALA A 162 -6.62 -11.29 12.81
CA ALA A 162 -5.57 -10.28 12.73
C ALA A 162 -4.62 -10.29 13.95
N GLU A 163 -5.04 -10.83 15.08
CA GLU A 163 -4.20 -11.00 16.29
C GLU A 163 -3.16 -12.10 16.15
N ASP A 164 -3.38 -13.10 15.29
CA ASP A 164 -2.44 -14.21 15.10
C ASP A 164 -1.35 -13.85 14.08
N THR A 165 -0.36 -13.08 14.52
CA THR A 165 0.72 -12.55 13.67
C THR A 165 1.61 -13.62 13.04
N SER A 166 1.49 -14.87 13.45
CA SER A 166 2.25 -15.98 12.87
C SER A 166 1.70 -16.43 11.50
N LYS A 167 0.53 -15.95 11.10
CA LYS A 167 -0.17 -16.39 9.90
C LYS A 167 -0.29 -15.30 8.83
N LYS A 168 -0.18 -15.71 7.57
CA LYS A 168 -0.47 -14.84 6.40
C LYS A 168 -1.89 -14.27 6.46
N SER A 169 -2.84 -15.04 6.98
CA SER A 169 -4.24 -14.65 7.19
C SER A 169 -4.42 -13.40 8.05
N ALA A 170 -3.49 -13.13 8.97
CA ALA A 170 -3.55 -11.95 9.82
C ALA A 170 -3.40 -10.65 9.01
N LEU A 171 -2.51 -10.62 8.00
CA LEU A 171 -2.39 -9.46 7.10
C LEU A 171 -3.64 -9.27 6.25
N ILE A 172 -4.25 -10.36 5.76
CA ILE A 172 -5.50 -10.30 5.01
C ILE A 172 -6.62 -9.75 5.89
N ALA A 173 -6.76 -10.28 7.11
CA ALA A 173 -7.75 -9.80 8.07
C ALA A 173 -7.54 -8.32 8.44
N ALA A 174 -6.30 -7.90 8.69
CA ALA A 174 -5.96 -6.50 8.96
C ALA A 174 -6.29 -5.58 7.77
N ALA A 175 -5.99 -6.00 6.54
CA ALA A 175 -6.37 -5.26 5.32
C ALA A 175 -7.89 -5.16 5.16
N ASN A 176 -8.62 -6.22 5.46
CA ASN A 176 -10.09 -6.22 5.41
C ASN A 176 -10.71 -5.34 6.50
N ILE A 177 -10.12 -5.28 7.69
CA ILE A 177 -10.53 -4.32 8.73
C ILE A 177 -10.33 -2.89 8.24
N ALA A 178 -9.16 -2.58 7.65
CA ALA A 178 -8.90 -1.26 7.09
C ALA A 178 -9.84 -0.92 5.91
N TYR A 179 -10.20 -1.90 5.07
CA TYR A 179 -11.25 -1.74 4.07
C TYR A 179 -12.60 -1.36 4.70
N LEU A 180 -13.00 -2.02 5.80
CA LEU A 180 -14.24 -1.70 6.51
C LEU A 180 -14.20 -0.29 7.13
N GLU A 181 -13.07 0.10 7.72
CA GLU A 181 -12.85 1.44 8.25
C GLU A 181 -12.97 2.51 7.15
N GLN A 182 -12.41 2.24 5.97
CA GLN A 182 -12.54 3.10 4.80
C GLN A 182 -14.00 3.22 4.36
N ARG A 183 -14.73 2.11 4.26
CA ARG A 183 -16.15 2.09 3.90
C ARG A 183 -17.04 2.78 4.94
N ALA A 184 -16.67 2.74 6.21
CA ALA A 184 -17.35 3.44 7.30
C ALA A 184 -16.96 4.93 7.39
N GLY A 185 -15.95 5.38 6.64
CA GLY A 185 -15.44 6.76 6.66
C GLY A 185 -14.61 7.08 7.91
N ILE A 186 -14.04 6.06 8.57
CA ILE A 186 -13.08 6.20 9.67
C ILE A 186 -11.73 6.60 9.11
N ILE A 187 -11.27 5.93 8.05
CA ILE A 187 -10.07 6.30 7.31
C ILE A 187 -10.46 6.87 5.95
N LYS A 188 -9.62 7.75 5.40
CA LYS A 188 -9.86 8.39 4.11
C LYS A 188 -8.78 8.02 3.11
N PRO A 189 -9.17 7.52 1.91
CA PRO A 189 -8.22 7.34 0.81
C PRO A 189 -7.56 8.66 0.45
N PHE A 190 -6.27 8.61 0.12
CA PHE A 190 -5.52 9.79 -0.28
C PHE A 190 -4.54 9.49 -1.43
N LYS A 191 -4.22 10.51 -2.20
CA LYS A 191 -3.19 10.42 -3.24
C LYS A 191 -1.82 10.59 -2.61
N TYR A 192 -0.85 9.79 -3.04
CA TYR A 192 0.53 9.99 -2.63
C TYR A 192 1.49 10.01 -3.83
N GLY A 193 2.66 10.59 -3.59
CA GLY A 193 3.75 10.65 -4.55
C GLY A 193 5.08 10.34 -3.88
N ILE A 194 5.92 9.56 -4.54
CA ILE A 194 7.26 9.17 -4.07
C ILE A 194 8.27 9.69 -5.07
N GLN A 195 9.21 10.52 -4.63
CA GLN A 195 10.28 11.02 -5.47
C GLN A 195 11.35 9.94 -5.67
N ILE A 196 11.86 9.86 -6.89
CA ILE A 196 12.89 8.91 -7.30
C ILE A 196 14.03 9.69 -7.97
N ASP A 197 15.25 9.40 -7.53
CA ASP A 197 16.50 9.83 -8.16
C ASP A 197 17.54 8.75 -7.84
N THR A 198 17.84 7.90 -8.81
CA THR A 198 18.69 6.72 -8.60
C THR A 198 19.43 6.34 -9.88
N VAL A 199 20.54 5.63 -9.71
CA VAL A 199 21.29 5.01 -10.82
C VAL A 199 21.17 3.49 -10.68
N ILE A 200 20.69 2.86 -11.74
CA ILE A 200 20.45 1.41 -11.84
C ILE A 200 21.40 0.81 -12.87
#